data_9ce574b34fd85864fd7fd5924a376b3b
#
_entry.id   9ce574b34fd85864fd7fd5924a376b3b
#
_cell.length_a   1.000
_cell.length_b   1.000
_cell.length_c   1.000
_cell.angle_alpha   90.00
_cell.angle_beta   90.00
_cell.angle_gamma   90.00
#
_symmetry.space_group_name_H-M   'P 1'
#
loop_
_entity.id
_entity.type
_entity.pdbx_description
1 polymer ?
#
loop_
_entity_poly.entity_id
_entity_poly.type
_entity_poly.pdbx_seq_one_letter_code
_entity_poly.pdbx_strand_id
1 'polypeptide(L)'
;RDFCLSRGLGDVYKRQDESFADLRAIRERYPDMKIVLDAATTFGCPFDGVVTTEQVVAYLEKAREAGITAVDLCDTIGIANPLQVERLAGVVLEKFPEIRFGIHIHDTRNMGIVNTLTAIRSGITRVSTTCGGMGGCPFAPGASGNTSSEDLVFMLDQMGIDTGVSFEKLLETARFLKENVPANYSGHQMNIAPKQCVMG
;
A
#
# COMPACT_ATOMS: atom_id res chain seq x y z
N ARG A 1 3.50 -10.14 -19.82
CA ARG A 1 4.44 -11.29 -19.73
C ARG A 1 5.79 -10.67 -19.48
N ASP A 2 6.47 -10.99 -18.43
CA ASP A 2 7.75 -10.48 -17.94
C ASP A 2 7.66 -9.27 -17.00
N PHE A 3 6.66 -9.30 -16.12
CA PHE A 3 6.66 -8.43 -14.97
C PHE A 3 7.67 -8.97 -13.94
N CYS A 4 8.70 -8.18 -13.67
CA CYS A 4 9.66 -8.40 -12.58
C CYS A 4 10.52 -9.68 -12.70
N LEU A 5 11.10 -9.94 -13.84
CA LEU A 5 12.22 -10.88 -13.95
C LEU A 5 13.53 -10.08 -14.00
N SER A 6 13.90 -9.48 -12.88
CA SER A 6 15.23 -8.90 -12.73
C SER A 6 16.25 -10.03 -12.58
N ARG A 7 16.97 -10.31 -13.62
CA ARG A 7 18.17 -11.14 -13.56
C ARG A 7 19.38 -10.24 -13.27
N GLY A 8 19.42 -9.68 -12.04
CA GLY A 8 20.54 -8.90 -11.55
C GLY A 8 20.26 -7.40 -11.38
N LEU A 9 20.99 -6.77 -10.46
CA LEU A 9 20.86 -5.35 -10.08
C LEU A 9 20.92 -4.39 -11.29
N GLY A 10 21.74 -4.68 -12.30
CA GLY A 10 21.85 -3.85 -13.51
C GLY A 10 20.57 -3.76 -14.33
N ASP A 11 19.81 -4.84 -14.41
CA ASP A 11 18.55 -4.89 -15.16
C ASP A 11 17.39 -4.17 -14.42
N VAL A 12 17.43 -4.13 -13.10
CA VAL A 12 16.42 -3.40 -12.29
C VAL A 12 16.57 -1.90 -12.50
N TYR A 13 17.77 -1.38 -12.42
CA TYR A 13 18.05 0.05 -12.66
C TYR A 13 17.71 0.48 -14.07
N LYS A 14 18.05 -0.33 -15.08
CA LYS A 14 17.73 -0.04 -16.47
C LYS A 14 16.21 0.00 -16.72
N ARG A 15 15.46 -0.92 -16.13
CA ARG A 15 13.99 -0.92 -16.22
C ARG A 15 13.33 0.24 -15.45
N GLN A 16 13.91 0.67 -14.33
CA GLN A 16 13.44 1.86 -13.65
C GLN A 16 13.57 3.09 -14.53
N ASP A 17 14.71 3.28 -15.18
CA ASP A 17 14.94 4.42 -16.07
C ASP A 17 13.99 4.42 -17.29
N GLU A 18 13.71 3.26 -17.87
CA GLU A 18 12.70 3.08 -18.92
C GLU A 18 11.29 3.43 -18.39
N SER A 19 10.91 2.92 -17.22
CA SER A 19 9.62 3.21 -16.58
C SER A 19 9.43 4.71 -16.29
N PHE A 20 10.47 5.38 -15.82
CA PHE A 20 10.42 6.84 -15.62
C PHE A 20 10.42 7.62 -16.93
N ALA A 21 11.03 7.11 -18.00
CA ALA A 21 10.91 7.69 -19.34
C ALA A 21 9.48 7.60 -19.86
N ASP A 22 8.83 6.43 -19.69
CA ASP A 22 7.43 6.24 -20.05
C ASP A 22 6.49 7.16 -19.24
N LEU A 23 6.73 7.30 -17.94
CA LEU A 23 5.97 8.23 -17.08
C LEU A 23 6.09 9.68 -17.56
N ARG A 24 7.29 10.13 -17.93
CA ARG A 24 7.48 11.47 -18.50
C ARG A 24 6.70 11.64 -19.81
N ALA A 25 6.76 10.65 -20.71
CA ALA A 25 6.02 10.68 -21.96
C ALA A 25 4.50 10.71 -21.75
N ILE A 26 3.98 9.96 -20.75
CA ILE A 26 2.57 9.99 -20.36
C ILE A 26 2.18 11.40 -19.87
N ARG A 27 2.99 12.00 -19.00
CA ARG A 27 2.72 13.35 -18.50
C ARG A 27 2.75 14.42 -19.61
N GLU A 28 3.68 14.33 -20.53
CA GLU A 28 3.72 15.25 -21.69
C GLU A 28 2.46 15.12 -22.54
N ARG A 29 2.00 13.88 -22.77
CA ARG A 29 0.82 13.62 -23.58
C ARG A 29 -0.50 13.98 -22.89
N TYR A 30 -0.53 13.85 -21.55
CA TYR A 30 -1.73 14.05 -20.72
C TYR A 30 -1.42 14.93 -19.50
N PRO A 31 -1.20 16.24 -19.69
CA PRO A 31 -0.70 17.13 -18.63
C PRO A 31 -1.63 17.23 -17.40
N ASP A 32 -2.94 17.08 -17.63
CA ASP A 32 -3.96 17.18 -16.57
C ASP A 32 -4.22 15.85 -15.86
N MET A 33 -3.57 14.75 -16.30
CA MET A 33 -3.76 13.43 -15.69
C MET A 33 -3.15 13.41 -14.29
N LYS A 34 -3.94 12.98 -13.31
CA LYS A 34 -3.44 12.70 -11.95
C LYS A 34 -2.77 11.33 -11.94
N ILE A 35 -1.47 11.31 -11.72
CA ILE A 35 -0.67 10.09 -11.61
C ILE A 35 -0.35 9.84 -10.16
N VAL A 36 -0.64 8.62 -9.69
CA VAL A 36 -0.15 8.07 -8.43
C VAL A 36 0.85 6.96 -8.77
N LEU A 37 2.04 7.04 -8.22
CA LEU A 37 3.08 6.05 -8.43
C LEU A 37 3.09 5.07 -7.26
N ASP A 38 2.88 3.79 -7.53
CA ASP A 38 3.08 2.74 -6.54
C ASP A 38 4.57 2.39 -6.48
N ALA A 39 5.23 2.79 -5.39
CA ALA A 39 6.60 2.40 -5.09
C ALA A 39 6.60 0.98 -4.54
N ALA A 40 6.55 0.01 -5.45
CA ALA A 40 6.55 -1.41 -5.08
C ALA A 40 7.83 -1.79 -4.33
N THR A 41 7.71 -2.78 -3.43
CA THR A 41 8.83 -3.33 -2.66
C THR A 41 9.59 -2.34 -1.75
N THR A 42 8.94 -1.24 -1.37
CA THR A 42 9.55 -0.17 -0.54
C THR A 42 10.16 -0.71 0.76
N PHE A 43 9.57 -1.73 1.35
CA PHE A 43 10.00 -2.30 2.64
C PHE A 43 10.80 -3.60 2.50
N GLY A 44 10.89 -4.15 1.30
CA GLY A 44 11.62 -5.37 1.01
C GLY A 44 11.19 -5.98 -0.31
N CYS A 45 12.16 -6.57 -1.02
CA CYS A 45 11.96 -7.18 -2.33
C CYS A 45 12.02 -8.71 -2.20
N PRO A 46 11.10 -9.46 -2.82
CA PRO A 46 11.13 -10.92 -2.78
C PRO A 46 12.33 -11.53 -3.51
N PHE A 47 13.02 -10.74 -4.33
CA PHE A 47 14.16 -11.18 -5.12
C PHE A 47 15.49 -10.64 -4.58
N ASP A 48 15.55 -9.35 -4.22
CA ASP A 48 16.77 -8.67 -3.81
C ASP A 48 16.89 -8.56 -2.28
N GLY A 49 15.86 -8.97 -1.53
CA GLY A 49 15.88 -8.97 -0.07
C GLY A 49 15.63 -7.58 0.52
N VAL A 50 16.55 -7.15 1.39
CA VAL A 50 16.41 -5.89 2.13
C VAL A 50 16.48 -4.69 1.19
N VAL A 51 15.52 -3.78 1.31
CA VAL A 51 15.53 -2.47 0.64
C VAL A 51 15.83 -1.41 1.71
N THR A 52 16.88 -0.61 1.49
CA THR A 52 17.31 0.41 2.45
C THR A 52 16.55 1.73 2.24
N THR A 53 16.50 2.55 3.28
CA THR A 53 15.89 3.90 3.19
C THR A 53 16.56 4.74 2.10
N GLU A 54 17.88 4.61 1.93
CA GLU A 54 18.66 5.35 0.92
C GLU A 54 18.26 4.95 -0.50
N GLN A 55 17.98 3.65 -0.74
CA GLN A 55 17.49 3.17 -2.02
C GLN A 55 16.10 3.71 -2.33
N VAL A 56 15.21 3.75 -1.33
CA VAL A 56 13.87 4.36 -1.49
C VAL A 56 13.99 5.85 -1.78
N VAL A 57 14.85 6.56 -1.06
CA VAL A 57 15.10 7.98 -1.29
C VAL A 57 15.61 8.22 -2.72
N ALA A 58 16.58 7.44 -3.19
CA ALA A 58 17.11 7.56 -4.55
C ALA A 58 16.02 7.31 -5.62
N TYR A 59 15.11 6.35 -5.37
CA TYR A 59 13.96 6.11 -6.23
C TYR A 59 12.99 7.29 -6.25
N LEU A 60 12.70 7.88 -5.09
CA LEU A 60 11.82 9.03 -4.96
C LEU A 60 12.41 10.31 -5.59
N GLU A 61 13.74 10.47 -5.60
CA GLU A 61 14.39 11.55 -6.35
C GLU A 61 14.08 11.44 -7.85
N LYS A 62 14.19 10.23 -8.44
CA LYS A 62 13.81 9.99 -9.84
C LYS A 62 12.33 10.26 -10.11
N ALA A 63 11.46 9.88 -9.15
CA ALA A 63 10.03 10.15 -9.25
C ALA A 63 9.75 11.66 -9.25
N ARG A 64 10.41 12.42 -8.36
CA ARG A 64 10.34 13.88 -8.30
C ARG A 64 10.80 14.53 -9.61
N GLU A 65 11.95 14.09 -10.16
CA GLU A 65 12.48 14.56 -11.44
C GLU A 65 11.53 14.27 -12.62
N ALA A 66 10.79 13.16 -12.55
CA ALA A 66 9.72 12.84 -13.49
C ALA A 66 8.42 13.63 -13.23
N GLY A 67 8.41 14.54 -12.25
CA GLY A 67 7.26 15.38 -11.93
C GLY A 67 6.12 14.63 -11.21
N ILE A 68 6.40 13.51 -10.54
CA ILE A 68 5.41 12.77 -9.76
C ILE A 68 5.19 13.51 -8.44
N THR A 69 3.93 13.75 -8.10
CA THR A 69 3.50 14.47 -6.90
C THR A 69 2.67 13.62 -5.93
N ALA A 70 2.45 12.35 -6.26
CA ALA A 70 1.74 11.41 -5.39
C ALA A 70 2.37 10.01 -5.50
N VAL A 71 2.75 9.43 -4.37
CA VAL A 71 3.41 8.11 -4.30
C VAL A 71 2.79 7.28 -3.18
N ASP A 72 2.44 6.03 -3.47
CA ASP A 72 2.10 5.04 -2.46
C ASP A 72 3.33 4.18 -2.15
N LEU A 73 3.71 4.15 -0.87
CA LEU A 73 4.76 3.28 -0.36
C LEU A 73 4.16 1.89 -0.14
N CYS A 74 4.64 0.89 -0.89
CA CYS A 74 4.02 -0.43 -0.92
C CYS A 74 4.86 -1.49 -0.20
N ASP A 75 4.25 -2.17 0.76
CA ASP A 75 4.78 -3.42 1.32
C ASP A 75 4.25 -4.62 0.53
N THR A 76 4.86 -4.86 -0.61
CA THR A 76 4.43 -5.87 -1.60
C THR A 76 4.36 -7.29 -1.05
N ILE A 77 5.21 -7.64 -0.09
CA ILE A 77 5.30 -8.98 0.47
C ILE A 77 4.86 -9.07 1.95
N GLY A 78 4.37 -7.98 2.50
CA GLY A 78 3.90 -7.93 3.90
C GLY A 78 5.01 -8.25 4.90
N ILE A 79 6.20 -7.65 4.75
CA ILE A 79 7.39 -7.89 5.58
C ILE A 79 7.73 -6.72 6.48
N ALA A 80 7.14 -5.54 6.23
CA ALA A 80 7.37 -4.35 7.02
C ALA A 80 7.02 -4.56 8.49
N ASN A 81 7.75 -3.87 9.35
CA ASN A 81 7.40 -3.73 10.76
C ASN A 81 7.19 -2.24 11.13
N PRO A 82 6.51 -1.94 12.24
CA PRO A 82 6.19 -0.57 12.61
C PRO A 82 7.39 0.38 12.68
N LEU A 83 8.53 -0.07 13.16
CA LEU A 83 9.75 0.76 13.26
C LEU A 83 10.29 1.14 11.88
N GLN A 84 10.22 0.23 10.90
CA GLN A 84 10.60 0.54 9.52
C GLN A 84 9.64 1.56 8.91
N VAL A 85 8.33 1.38 9.12
CA VAL A 85 7.30 2.30 8.61
C VAL A 85 7.49 3.69 9.21
N GLU A 86 7.63 3.80 10.53
CA GLU A 86 7.84 5.07 11.23
C GLU A 86 9.09 5.81 10.73
N ARG A 87 10.23 5.09 10.67
CA ARG A 87 11.49 5.66 10.19
C ARG A 87 11.39 6.16 8.76
N LEU A 88 10.86 5.34 7.86
CA LEU A 88 10.73 5.71 6.45
C LEU A 88 9.77 6.89 6.27
N ALA A 89 8.60 6.86 6.93
CA ALA A 89 7.65 7.96 6.88
C ALA A 89 8.28 9.28 7.32
N GLY A 90 9.02 9.29 8.43
CA GLY A 90 9.73 10.49 8.89
C GLY A 90 10.69 11.03 7.84
N VAL A 91 11.51 10.16 7.25
CA VAL A 91 12.50 10.57 6.22
C VAL A 91 11.81 11.11 4.96
N VAL A 92 10.79 10.42 4.44
CA VAL A 92 10.20 10.83 3.15
C VAL A 92 9.35 12.09 3.29
N LEU A 93 8.64 12.27 4.41
CA LEU A 93 7.83 13.46 4.66
C LEU A 93 8.69 14.71 4.86
N GLU A 94 9.85 14.57 5.49
CA GLU A 94 10.81 15.66 5.66
C GLU A 94 11.49 16.03 4.33
N LYS A 95 11.93 15.01 3.57
CA LYS A 95 12.76 15.23 2.38
C LYS A 95 11.96 15.61 1.13
N PHE A 96 10.70 15.18 1.02
CA PHE A 96 9.84 15.40 -0.14
C PHE A 96 8.49 16.02 0.25
N PRO A 97 8.48 17.24 0.81
CA PRO A 97 7.24 17.87 1.27
C PRO A 97 6.25 18.18 0.14
N GLU A 98 6.71 18.20 -1.11
CA GLU A 98 5.90 18.39 -2.31
C GLU A 98 5.20 17.12 -2.79
N ILE A 99 5.63 15.94 -2.32
CA ILE A 99 5.04 14.64 -2.68
C ILE A 99 3.98 14.26 -1.64
N ARG A 100 2.79 13.98 -2.11
CA ARG A 100 1.72 13.43 -1.28
C ARG A 100 1.87 11.93 -1.15
N PHE A 101 2.34 11.47 0.00
CA PHE A 101 2.52 10.05 0.27
C PHE A 101 1.22 9.36 0.66
N GLY A 102 1.13 8.10 0.24
CA GLY A 102 0.18 7.12 0.71
C GLY A 102 0.90 5.85 1.16
N ILE A 103 0.14 4.93 1.74
CA ILE A 103 0.63 3.63 2.20
C ILE A 103 -0.26 2.50 1.69
N HIS A 104 0.35 1.42 1.22
CA HIS A 104 -0.32 0.19 0.82
C HIS A 104 0.40 -1.01 1.42
N ILE A 105 -0.24 -1.68 2.38
CA ILE A 105 0.38 -2.77 3.13
C ILE A 105 -0.34 -4.08 2.85
N HIS A 106 0.44 -5.10 2.47
CA HIS A 106 -0.02 -6.48 2.44
C HIS A 106 -0.01 -7.09 3.84
N ASP A 107 -1.04 -7.86 4.16
CA ASP A 107 -1.23 -8.44 5.49
C ASP A 107 -0.72 -9.88 5.63
N THR A 108 0.25 -10.27 4.82
CA THR A 108 0.79 -11.63 4.75
C THR A 108 1.25 -12.18 6.11
N ARG A 109 1.68 -11.29 7.01
CA ARG A 109 2.16 -11.65 8.36
C ARG A 109 1.34 -11.02 9.48
N ASN A 110 0.08 -10.69 9.19
CA ASN A 110 -0.84 -10.08 10.17
C ASN A 110 -0.29 -8.79 10.80
N MET A 111 0.46 -8.01 10.03
CA MET A 111 1.00 -6.71 10.43
C MET A 111 0.38 -5.54 9.66
N GLY A 112 -0.59 -5.81 8.78
CA GLY A 112 -1.18 -4.81 7.91
C GLY A 112 -1.79 -3.65 8.69
N ILE A 113 -2.63 -3.94 9.65
CA ILE A 113 -3.32 -2.93 10.48
C ILE A 113 -2.33 -2.11 11.31
N VAL A 114 -1.37 -2.75 11.99
CA VAL A 114 -0.43 -2.03 12.85
C VAL A 114 0.53 -1.15 12.05
N ASN A 115 0.99 -1.62 10.90
CA ASN A 115 1.85 -0.84 10.00
C ASN A 115 1.08 0.34 9.38
N THR A 116 -0.17 0.13 8.97
CA THR A 116 -1.03 1.20 8.45
C THR A 116 -1.32 2.26 9.52
N LEU A 117 -1.65 1.85 10.74
CA LEU A 117 -1.82 2.78 11.86
C LEU A 117 -0.54 3.56 12.15
N THR A 118 0.61 2.90 12.11
CA THR A 118 1.90 3.55 12.31
C THR A 118 2.15 4.63 11.24
N ALA A 119 1.87 4.32 9.96
CA ALA A 119 1.98 5.29 8.88
C ALA A 119 1.07 6.51 9.09
N ILE A 120 -0.20 6.28 9.49
CA ILE A 120 -1.16 7.35 9.80
C ILE A 120 -0.64 8.23 10.93
N ARG A 121 -0.16 7.64 12.02
CA ARG A 121 0.41 8.37 13.16
C ARG A 121 1.69 9.14 12.81
N SER A 122 2.42 8.68 11.82
CA SER A 122 3.61 9.35 11.28
C SER A 122 3.27 10.48 10.28
N GLY A 123 1.98 10.69 9.94
CA GLY A 123 1.54 11.77 9.08
C GLY A 123 1.16 11.37 7.65
N ILE A 124 1.20 10.08 7.30
CA ILE A 124 0.71 9.58 6.01
C ILE A 124 -0.78 9.29 6.15
N THR A 125 -1.64 10.13 5.56
CA THR A 125 -3.10 10.05 5.73
C THR A 125 -3.83 9.43 4.55
N ARG A 126 -3.15 9.14 3.45
CA ARG A 126 -3.71 8.40 2.32
C ARG A 126 -3.39 6.92 2.47
N VAL A 127 -4.40 6.09 2.48
CA VAL A 127 -4.25 4.65 2.69
C VAL A 127 -5.00 3.89 1.61
N SER A 128 -4.32 2.91 1.02
CA SER A 128 -4.89 1.98 0.03
C SER A 128 -5.07 0.60 0.67
N THR A 129 -6.31 0.14 0.75
CA THR A 129 -6.71 -1.15 1.29
C THR A 129 -7.74 -1.81 0.39
N THR A 130 -8.11 -3.05 0.64
CA THR A 130 -9.13 -3.74 -0.15
C THR A 130 -10.27 -4.24 0.73
N CYS A 131 -11.46 -4.25 0.15
CA CYS A 131 -12.65 -4.78 0.80
C CYS A 131 -12.45 -6.28 1.07
N GLY A 132 -12.67 -6.72 2.30
CA GLY A 132 -12.43 -8.10 2.73
C GLY A 132 -10.95 -8.48 2.83
N GLY A 133 -10.03 -7.56 2.64
CA GLY A 133 -8.60 -7.88 2.47
C GLY A 133 -8.32 -8.73 1.23
N MET A 134 -9.26 -8.72 0.27
CA MET A 134 -9.18 -9.51 -0.97
C MET A 134 -7.97 -9.10 -1.81
N GLY A 135 -7.43 -10.07 -2.53
CA GLY A 135 -6.30 -9.89 -3.42
C GLY A 135 -5.06 -10.59 -2.90
N GLY A 136 -4.01 -10.48 -3.66
CA GLY A 136 -2.71 -11.10 -3.35
C GLY A 136 -1.67 -10.60 -4.32
N CYS A 137 -0.45 -11.09 -4.14
CA CYS A 137 0.64 -10.79 -5.04
C CYS A 137 1.18 -12.09 -5.64
N PRO A 138 1.24 -12.24 -6.96
CA PRO A 138 1.79 -13.44 -7.60
C PRO A 138 3.29 -13.62 -7.28
N PHE A 139 3.96 -12.55 -6.83
CA PHE A 139 5.37 -12.55 -6.45
C PHE A 139 5.59 -12.86 -4.96
N ALA A 140 4.51 -13.01 -4.17
CA ALA A 140 4.57 -13.38 -2.76
C ALA A 140 3.76 -14.67 -2.53
N PRO A 141 4.32 -15.86 -2.85
CA PRO A 141 3.65 -17.12 -2.60
C PRO A 141 3.22 -17.24 -1.13
N GLY A 142 1.93 -17.56 -0.90
CA GLY A 142 1.36 -17.62 0.44
C GLY A 142 0.92 -16.27 1.03
N ALA A 143 0.96 -15.19 0.25
CA ALA A 143 0.40 -13.91 0.67
C ALA A 143 -1.10 -14.06 0.97
N SER A 144 -1.51 -13.74 2.19
CA SER A 144 -2.89 -13.86 2.66
C SER A 144 -3.83 -12.79 2.12
N GLY A 145 -3.31 -11.76 1.45
CA GLY A 145 -4.07 -10.64 0.91
C GLY A 145 -3.60 -9.28 1.39
N ASN A 146 -4.44 -8.30 1.14
CA ASN A 146 -4.21 -6.91 1.54
C ASN A 146 -4.72 -6.66 2.97
N THR A 147 -4.35 -5.52 3.53
CA THR A 147 -5.04 -4.99 4.71
C THR A 147 -6.52 -4.82 4.40
N SER A 148 -7.40 -5.36 5.25
CA SER A 148 -8.84 -5.28 5.10
C SER A 148 -9.34 -3.86 5.39
N SER A 149 -10.15 -3.31 4.47
CA SER A 149 -10.72 -1.97 4.62
C SER A 149 -11.67 -1.89 5.81
N GLU A 150 -12.54 -2.87 5.99
CA GLU A 150 -13.52 -2.89 7.08
C GLU A 150 -12.87 -3.05 8.45
N ASP A 151 -11.78 -3.82 8.55
CA ASP A 151 -11.03 -3.96 9.81
C ASP A 151 -10.33 -2.63 10.17
N LEU A 152 -9.76 -1.96 9.17
CA LEU A 152 -9.11 -0.67 9.34
C LEU A 152 -10.12 0.43 9.73
N VAL A 153 -11.23 0.53 8.99
CA VAL A 153 -12.27 1.54 9.28
C VAL A 153 -12.85 1.33 10.66
N PHE A 154 -13.17 0.08 11.03
CA PHE A 154 -13.63 -0.23 12.39
C PHE A 154 -12.66 0.27 13.46
N MET A 155 -11.37 -0.04 13.32
CA MET A 155 -10.35 0.41 14.27
C MET A 155 -10.28 1.94 14.34
N LEU A 156 -10.26 2.63 13.21
CA LEU A 156 -10.16 4.09 13.16
C LEU A 156 -11.40 4.77 13.76
N ASP A 157 -12.59 4.25 13.50
CA ASP A 157 -13.84 4.73 14.10
C ASP A 157 -13.82 4.58 15.64
N GLN A 158 -13.33 3.43 16.17
CA GLN A 158 -13.16 3.23 17.62
C GLN A 158 -12.12 4.19 18.24
N MET A 159 -11.21 4.72 17.44
CA MET A 159 -10.24 5.73 17.85
C MET A 159 -10.77 7.17 17.69
N GLY A 160 -11.99 7.36 17.20
CA GLY A 160 -12.58 8.67 16.93
C GLY A 160 -11.98 9.35 15.68
N ILE A 161 -11.40 8.58 14.77
CA ILE A 161 -10.83 9.08 13.52
C ILE A 161 -11.87 8.87 12.40
N ASP A 162 -12.44 9.97 11.92
CA ASP A 162 -13.40 9.94 10.80
C ASP A 162 -12.67 9.68 9.48
N THR A 163 -13.03 8.59 8.82
CA THR A 163 -12.51 8.21 7.50
C THR A 163 -13.38 8.71 6.35
N GLY A 164 -14.58 9.20 6.64
CA GLY A 164 -15.61 9.51 5.64
C GLY A 164 -16.24 8.27 5.00
N VAL A 165 -15.90 7.06 5.46
CA VAL A 165 -16.41 5.79 4.93
C VAL A 165 -17.44 5.21 5.90
N SER A 166 -18.65 4.86 5.41
CA SER A 166 -19.63 4.16 6.24
C SER A 166 -19.18 2.72 6.50
N PHE A 167 -18.89 2.39 7.75
CA PHE A 167 -18.50 1.05 8.15
C PHE A 167 -19.56 0.00 7.81
N GLU A 168 -20.84 0.31 8.03
CA GLU A 168 -21.95 -0.62 7.78
C GLU A 168 -22.03 -1.00 6.30
N LYS A 169 -21.96 -0.01 5.39
CA LYS A 169 -22.00 -0.24 3.95
C LYS A 169 -20.76 -1.00 3.46
N LEU A 170 -19.60 -0.68 4.03
CA LEU A 170 -18.36 -1.37 3.72
C LEU A 170 -18.42 -2.83 4.14
N LEU A 171 -18.91 -3.11 5.35
CA LEU A 171 -19.08 -4.45 5.89
C LEU A 171 -20.12 -5.27 5.08
N GLU A 172 -21.23 -4.65 4.67
CA GLU A 172 -22.21 -5.26 3.78
C GLU A 172 -21.57 -5.66 2.45
N THR A 173 -20.78 -4.76 1.87
CA THR A 173 -20.03 -5.01 0.63
C THR A 173 -19.03 -6.15 0.78
N ALA A 174 -18.29 -6.19 1.89
CA ALA A 174 -17.31 -7.25 2.16
C ALA A 174 -17.98 -8.62 2.28
N ARG A 175 -19.13 -8.70 2.94
CA ARG A 175 -19.94 -9.93 3.03
C ARG A 175 -20.47 -10.36 1.68
N PHE A 176 -21.01 -9.42 0.89
CA PHE A 176 -21.47 -9.70 -0.47
C PHE A 176 -20.34 -10.25 -1.34
N LEU A 177 -19.15 -9.66 -1.29
CA LEU A 177 -17.99 -10.16 -2.03
C LEU A 177 -17.62 -11.58 -1.58
N LYS A 178 -17.58 -11.85 -0.28
CA LYS A 178 -17.26 -13.17 0.26
C LYS A 178 -18.24 -14.26 -0.21
N GLU A 179 -19.51 -13.92 -0.34
CA GLU A 179 -20.55 -14.84 -0.77
C GLU A 179 -20.54 -15.10 -2.29
N ASN A 180 -20.12 -14.12 -3.10
CA ASN A 180 -20.30 -14.13 -4.53
C ASN A 180 -19.00 -14.23 -5.34
N VAL A 181 -17.84 -13.94 -4.75
CA VAL A 181 -16.55 -13.92 -5.43
C VAL A 181 -15.59 -14.93 -4.79
N PRO A 182 -15.19 -15.99 -5.47
CA PRO A 182 -14.19 -16.94 -4.97
C PRO A 182 -12.82 -16.25 -4.86
N ALA A 183 -12.36 -15.97 -3.64
CA ALA A 183 -11.06 -15.36 -3.36
C ALA A 183 -10.60 -15.72 -1.95
N ASN A 184 -9.33 -15.40 -1.63
CA ASN A 184 -8.85 -15.40 -0.26
C ASN A 184 -9.23 -14.07 0.39
N TYR A 185 -9.79 -14.14 1.59
CA TYR A 185 -10.20 -12.98 2.38
C TYR A 185 -9.46 -13.01 3.71
N SER A 186 -8.76 -11.92 4.04
CA SER A 186 -8.06 -11.75 5.33
C SER A 186 -8.89 -10.97 6.35
N GLY A 187 -10.00 -10.34 5.93
CA GLY A 187 -10.85 -9.51 6.79
C GLY A 187 -11.51 -10.29 7.93
N HIS A 188 -11.51 -9.71 9.13
CA HIS A 188 -12.07 -10.28 10.34
C HIS A 188 -13.51 -9.84 10.57
N GLN A 189 -13.83 -8.54 10.40
CA GLN A 189 -15.15 -7.97 10.67
C GLN A 189 -16.26 -8.63 9.86
N MET A 190 -16.00 -9.03 8.62
CA MET A 190 -16.96 -9.72 7.77
C MET A 190 -17.42 -11.09 8.33
N ASN A 191 -16.64 -11.68 9.24
CA ASN A 191 -16.93 -12.97 9.84
C ASN A 191 -17.72 -12.87 11.17
N ILE A 192 -17.87 -11.66 11.72
CA ILE A 192 -18.57 -11.42 12.97
C ILE A 192 -20.07 -11.43 12.72
N ALA A 193 -20.82 -12.20 13.50
CA ALA A 193 -22.28 -12.26 13.37
C ALA A 193 -22.92 -10.87 13.59
N PRO A 194 -23.97 -10.48 12.81
CA PRO A 194 -24.56 -9.13 12.90
C PRO A 194 -25.02 -8.73 14.32
N LYS A 195 -25.43 -9.69 15.16
CA LYS A 195 -25.85 -9.46 16.54
C LYS A 195 -24.69 -9.22 17.52
N GLN A 196 -23.44 -9.45 17.08
CA GLN A 196 -22.22 -9.29 17.89
C GLN A 196 -21.41 -8.04 17.47
N CYS A 197 -21.83 -7.35 16.41
CA CYS A 197 -21.30 -6.03 16.09
C CYS A 197 -21.86 -5.02 17.09
N VAL A 198 -21.34 -5.04 18.33
CA VAL A 198 -21.64 -4.02 19.32
C VAL A 198 -20.76 -2.82 18.99
N MET A 199 -21.36 -1.84 18.36
CA MET A 199 -20.84 -0.48 18.36
C MET A 199 -21.33 0.14 19.66
N GLY A 200 -20.41 0.43 20.56
CA GLY A 200 -20.71 1.11 21.83
C GLY A 200 -20.99 2.58 21.63
#